data_b6f5ea6ff2efb97db9603c840b428af0
#
_entry.id   b6f5ea6ff2efb97db9603c840b428af0
#
_cell.length_a   1.000
_cell.length_b   1.000
_cell.length_c   1.000
_cell.angle_alpha   90.00
_cell.angle_beta   90.00
_cell.angle_gamma   90.00
#
_symmetry.space_group_name_H-M   'P 1'
#
loop_
_entity.id
_entity.type
_entity.pdbx_description
1 polymer ?
#
loop_
_entity_poly.entity_id
_entity_poly.type
_entity_poly.pdbx_seq_one_letter_code
_entity_poly.pdbx_strand_id
1 'polypeptide(L)'
;VFTEVNYHAAYEPMRAIRTKRWKYIRRFDDRRGPVLPNCDDSPSKSLWLEHGWAEMAPDPESLFDLVFDPNEAHNLIADPRAQAVLAELRARLDAWMHATGDPLLAGRVPAPPGAVANDPDGLSPREEPVPVVQD
;
A
#
# COMPACT_ATOMS: atom_id res chain seq x y z
N VAL A 1 8.82 -12.47 6.43
CA VAL A 1 8.73 -11.16 7.10
C VAL A 1 7.37 -10.58 6.77
N PHE A 2 6.70 -9.99 7.77
CA PHE A 2 5.50 -9.18 7.60
C PHE A 2 5.88 -7.71 7.69
N THR A 3 5.20 -6.84 6.95
CA THR A 3 5.42 -5.40 6.95
C THR A 3 4.09 -4.67 6.91
N GLU A 4 4.07 -3.47 7.47
CA GLU A 4 2.90 -2.62 7.53
C GLU A 4 3.26 -1.17 7.18
N VAL A 5 2.32 -0.48 6.57
CA VAL A 5 2.31 0.96 6.39
C VAL A 5 0.92 1.44 6.75
N ASN A 6 0.81 2.53 7.50
CA ASN A 6 -0.45 3.21 7.80
C ASN A 6 -0.38 4.66 7.33
N TYR A 7 0.68 5.36 7.77
CA TYR A 7 1.00 6.72 7.37
C TYR A 7 2.46 6.78 6.95
N HIS A 8 2.73 7.50 5.88
CA HIS A 8 4.04 8.05 5.56
C HIS A 8 3.93 9.57 5.66
N ALA A 9 3.69 10.30 4.58
CA ALA A 9 3.24 11.69 4.67
C ALA A 9 1.70 11.75 4.79
N ALA A 10 1.00 10.88 4.07
CA ALA A 10 -0.45 10.72 4.08
C ALA A 10 -0.87 9.29 4.42
N TYR A 11 -2.15 9.09 4.72
CA TYR A 11 -2.72 7.79 5.06
C TYR A 11 -2.79 6.87 3.84
N GLU A 12 -2.13 5.73 3.91
CA GLU A 12 -2.10 4.71 2.87
C GLU A 12 -1.93 3.31 3.51
N PRO A 13 -3.03 2.72 4.03
CA PRO A 13 -2.93 1.50 4.82
C PRO A 13 -2.64 0.28 3.96
N MET A 14 -1.50 -0.34 4.19
CA MET A 14 -1.08 -1.57 3.49
C MET A 14 -0.50 -2.57 4.46
N ARG A 15 -0.66 -3.84 4.12
CA ARG A 15 0.01 -4.96 4.78
C ARG A 15 0.67 -5.83 3.73
N ALA A 16 1.83 -6.39 4.05
CA ALA A 16 2.50 -7.29 3.14
C ALA A 16 3.15 -8.45 3.86
N ILE A 17 3.28 -9.56 3.13
CA ILE A 17 4.12 -10.69 3.50
C ILE A 17 5.16 -10.93 2.42
N ARG A 18 6.43 -11.04 2.84
CA ARG A 18 7.55 -11.39 1.98
C ARG A 18 8.19 -12.69 2.43
N THR A 19 8.36 -13.59 1.49
CA THR A 19 9.17 -14.82 1.62
C THR A 19 10.50 -14.64 0.89
N LYS A 20 11.28 -15.71 0.73
CA LYS A 20 12.50 -15.68 -0.10
C LYS A 20 12.19 -15.49 -1.59
N ARG A 21 11.01 -15.96 -2.05
CA ARG A 21 10.63 -15.93 -3.45
C ARG A 21 9.46 -15.00 -3.74
N TRP A 22 8.47 -14.94 -2.86
CA TRP A 22 7.21 -14.27 -3.11
C TRP A 22 7.03 -13.04 -2.26
N LYS A 23 6.39 -12.00 -2.81
CA LYS A 23 5.90 -10.84 -2.08
C LYS A 23 4.43 -10.65 -2.42
N TYR A 24 3.59 -10.61 -1.39
CA TYR A 24 2.18 -10.30 -1.50
C TYR A 24 1.89 -9.03 -0.71
N ILE A 25 1.20 -8.08 -1.33
CA ILE A 25 0.79 -6.80 -0.75
C ILE A 25 -0.73 -6.72 -0.83
N ARG A 26 -1.36 -6.23 0.25
CA ARG A 26 -2.78 -5.93 0.30
C ARG A 26 -2.98 -4.50 0.78
N ARG A 27 -3.77 -3.72 0.01
CA ARG A 27 -4.26 -2.38 0.38
C ARG A 27 -5.57 -2.50 1.14
N PHE A 28 -5.80 -1.53 2.04
CA PHE A 28 -7.00 -1.48 2.89
C PHE A 28 -7.74 -0.15 2.72
N ASP A 29 -7.54 0.50 1.57
CA ASP A 29 -8.32 1.64 1.12
C ASP A 29 -9.02 1.30 -0.21
N ASP A 30 -10.00 2.10 -0.59
CA ASP A 30 -10.77 2.00 -1.83
C ASP A 30 -10.39 3.10 -2.84
N ARG A 31 -9.21 3.69 -2.69
CA ARG A 31 -8.73 4.79 -3.52
C ARG A 31 -8.56 4.36 -4.96
N ARG A 32 -8.92 5.27 -5.87
CA ARG A 32 -8.80 5.08 -7.32
C ARG A 32 -7.53 5.67 -7.93
N GLY A 33 -6.73 6.36 -7.13
CA GLY A 33 -5.46 6.95 -7.52
C GLY A 33 -4.36 6.70 -6.50
N PRO A 34 -3.08 6.92 -6.86
CA PRO A 34 -1.96 6.80 -5.95
C PRO A 34 -2.00 7.90 -4.89
N VAL A 35 -1.36 7.65 -3.74
CA VAL A 35 -1.16 8.66 -2.68
C VAL A 35 0.15 9.39 -2.98
N LEU A 36 0.06 10.44 -3.81
CA LEU A 36 1.22 11.16 -4.33
C LEU A 36 2.08 11.85 -3.26
N PRO A 37 1.52 12.36 -2.13
CA PRO A 37 2.34 12.90 -1.05
C PRO A 37 3.27 11.88 -0.38
N ASN A 38 3.01 10.58 -0.54
CA ASN A 38 3.90 9.53 -0.04
C ASN A 38 5.14 9.29 -0.89
N CYS A 39 5.30 10.04 -1.97
CA CYS A 39 6.49 10.06 -2.81
C CYS A 39 7.11 11.46 -2.79
N ASP A 40 8.41 11.53 -2.46
CA ASP A 40 9.15 12.78 -2.42
C ASP A 40 9.18 13.49 -3.79
N ASP A 41 9.12 14.81 -3.76
CA ASP A 41 9.25 15.61 -4.97
C ASP A 41 10.63 15.44 -5.57
N SER A 42 10.67 14.99 -6.80
CA SER A 42 11.90 14.65 -7.51
C SER A 42 11.67 14.68 -9.03
N PRO A 43 12.76 14.79 -9.82
CA PRO A 43 12.65 14.65 -11.28
C PRO A 43 11.98 13.31 -11.71
N SER A 44 12.21 12.24 -10.96
CA SER A 44 11.57 10.95 -11.23
C SER A 44 10.05 11.00 -11.01
N LYS A 45 9.59 11.65 -9.93
CA LYS A 45 8.15 11.86 -9.69
C LYS A 45 7.53 12.69 -10.80
N SER A 46 8.18 13.79 -11.21
CA SER A 46 7.71 14.65 -12.31
C SER A 46 7.55 13.85 -13.60
N LEU A 47 8.54 13.02 -13.94
CA LEU A 47 8.50 12.18 -15.13
C LEU A 47 7.32 11.19 -15.08
N TRP A 48 7.08 10.53 -13.94
CA TRP A 48 5.96 9.62 -13.78
C TRP A 48 4.61 10.34 -13.90
N LEU A 49 4.47 11.56 -13.34
CA LEU A 49 3.27 12.37 -13.46
C LEU A 49 3.00 12.80 -14.90
N GLU A 50 4.04 13.19 -15.66
CA GLU A 50 3.96 13.48 -17.10
C GLU A 50 3.48 12.28 -17.92
N HIS A 51 3.68 11.06 -17.41
CA HIS A 51 3.24 9.80 -18.04
C HIS A 51 1.94 9.23 -17.43
N GLY A 52 1.17 10.06 -16.75
CA GLY A 52 -0.18 9.74 -16.29
C GLY A 52 -0.24 8.93 -14.98
N TRP A 53 0.81 8.97 -14.14
CA TRP A 53 0.79 8.24 -12.87
C TRP A 53 -0.36 8.64 -11.95
N ALA A 54 -0.75 9.92 -11.94
CA ALA A 54 -1.85 10.40 -11.10
C ALA A 54 -3.21 9.73 -11.41
N GLU A 55 -3.40 9.29 -12.65
CA GLU A 55 -4.62 8.63 -13.14
C GLU A 55 -4.56 7.10 -13.04
N MET A 56 -3.42 6.53 -12.64
CA MET A 56 -3.26 5.07 -12.51
C MET A 56 -3.95 4.57 -11.25
N ALA A 57 -4.96 3.74 -11.41
CA ALA A 57 -5.59 3.08 -10.27
C ALA A 57 -4.61 2.06 -9.66
N PRO A 58 -4.32 2.14 -8.35
CA PRO A 58 -3.50 1.13 -7.70
C PRO A 58 -4.25 -0.19 -7.61
N ASP A 59 -3.53 -1.30 -7.78
CA ASP A 59 -4.09 -2.62 -7.56
C ASP A 59 -4.42 -2.80 -6.06
N PRO A 60 -5.62 -3.29 -5.70
CA PRO A 60 -5.97 -3.57 -4.30
C PRO A 60 -5.11 -4.69 -3.70
N GLU A 61 -4.63 -5.58 -4.52
CA GLU A 61 -3.71 -6.65 -4.14
C GLU A 61 -2.62 -6.84 -5.21
N SER A 62 -1.40 -7.15 -4.78
CA SER A 62 -0.30 -7.42 -5.68
C SER A 62 0.47 -8.65 -5.24
N LEU A 63 0.86 -9.48 -6.20
CA LEU A 63 1.69 -10.67 -5.98
C LEU A 63 2.86 -10.65 -6.96
N PHE A 64 4.08 -10.77 -6.45
CA PHE A 64 5.31 -10.77 -7.25
C PHE A 64 6.17 -12.00 -6.97
N ASP A 65 6.77 -12.56 -8.03
CA ASP A 65 7.80 -13.60 -7.95
C ASP A 65 9.19 -12.95 -7.96
N LEU A 66 9.76 -12.69 -6.82
CA LEU A 66 11.02 -11.94 -6.66
C LEU A 66 12.25 -12.63 -7.27
N VAL A 67 12.13 -13.92 -7.64
CA VAL A 67 13.22 -14.66 -8.30
C VAL A 67 13.22 -14.37 -9.79
N PHE A 68 12.06 -14.33 -10.43
CA PHE A 68 11.93 -14.10 -11.87
C PHE A 68 11.58 -12.65 -12.23
N ASP A 69 11.08 -11.90 -11.28
CA ASP A 69 10.73 -10.48 -11.40
C ASP A 69 11.25 -9.68 -10.18
N PRO A 70 12.57 -9.50 -10.05
CA PRO A 70 13.15 -8.77 -8.93
C PRO A 70 12.78 -7.28 -8.90
N ASN A 71 12.28 -6.73 -10.01
CA ASN A 71 11.84 -5.34 -10.12
C ASN A 71 10.35 -5.15 -9.80
N GLU A 72 9.63 -6.24 -9.49
CA GLU A 72 8.20 -6.20 -9.16
C GLU A 72 7.35 -5.50 -10.24
N ALA A 73 7.67 -5.75 -11.52
CA ALA A 73 7.04 -5.12 -12.67
C ALA A 73 5.76 -5.82 -13.13
N HIS A 74 5.56 -7.08 -12.73
CA HIS A 74 4.46 -7.90 -13.21
C HIS A 74 3.62 -8.42 -12.05
N ASN A 75 2.46 -7.81 -11.83
CA ASN A 75 1.50 -8.27 -10.83
C ASN A 75 0.85 -9.59 -11.26
N LEU A 76 1.10 -10.66 -10.51
CA LEU A 76 0.61 -12.02 -10.76
C LEU A 76 -0.73 -12.33 -10.08
N ILE A 77 -1.42 -11.33 -9.56
CA ILE A 77 -2.68 -11.53 -8.79
C ILE A 77 -3.74 -12.29 -9.61
N ALA A 78 -3.79 -12.09 -10.91
CA ALA A 78 -4.73 -12.74 -11.82
C ALA A 78 -4.16 -13.97 -12.56
N ASP A 79 -2.88 -14.33 -12.34
CA ASP A 79 -2.28 -15.49 -13.02
C ASP A 79 -2.82 -16.80 -12.43
N PRO A 80 -3.48 -17.66 -13.23
CA PRO A 80 -4.00 -18.93 -12.75
C PRO A 80 -2.94 -19.85 -12.12
N ARG A 81 -1.68 -19.74 -12.56
CA ARG A 81 -0.55 -20.55 -12.06
C ARG A 81 -0.09 -20.11 -10.67
N ALA A 82 -0.40 -18.89 -10.26
CA ALA A 82 -0.02 -18.31 -8.98
C ALA A 82 -1.12 -18.43 -7.90
N GLN A 83 -2.32 -18.91 -8.24
CA GLN A 83 -3.47 -18.90 -7.32
C GLN A 83 -3.25 -19.71 -6.05
N ALA A 84 -2.53 -20.84 -6.11
CA ALA A 84 -2.26 -21.66 -4.93
C ALA A 84 -1.34 -20.90 -3.92
N VAL A 85 -0.28 -20.26 -4.41
CA VAL A 85 0.61 -19.47 -3.55
C VAL A 85 -0.08 -18.19 -3.05
N LEU A 86 -0.92 -17.57 -3.86
CA LEU A 86 -1.72 -16.41 -3.46
C LEU A 86 -2.63 -16.76 -2.27
N ALA A 87 -3.36 -17.88 -2.37
CA ALA A 87 -4.23 -18.35 -1.28
C ALA A 87 -3.44 -18.63 0.01
N GLU A 88 -2.28 -19.25 -0.09
CA GLU A 88 -1.39 -19.47 1.07
C GLU A 88 -0.96 -18.16 1.70
N LEU A 89 -0.48 -17.19 0.90
CA LEU A 89 0.03 -15.92 1.42
C LEU A 89 -1.07 -15.04 2.02
N ARG A 90 -2.28 -15.04 1.43
CA ARG A 90 -3.47 -14.40 2.01
C ARG A 90 -3.78 -14.98 3.39
N ALA A 91 -3.89 -16.30 3.50
CA ALA A 91 -4.17 -16.95 4.76
C ALA A 91 -3.10 -16.67 5.84
N ARG A 92 -1.83 -16.64 5.46
CA ARG A 92 -0.74 -16.31 6.38
C ARG A 92 -0.76 -14.85 6.81
N LEU A 93 -1.08 -13.93 5.91
CA LEU A 93 -1.21 -12.51 6.26
C LEU A 93 -2.41 -12.29 7.19
N ASP A 94 -3.57 -12.88 6.89
CA ASP A 94 -4.75 -12.81 7.74
C ASP A 94 -4.49 -13.39 9.14
N ALA A 95 -3.84 -14.55 9.22
CA ALA A 95 -3.47 -15.15 10.50
C ALA A 95 -2.52 -14.25 11.32
N TRP A 96 -1.58 -13.59 10.68
CA TRP A 96 -0.68 -12.65 11.35
C TRP A 96 -1.43 -11.41 11.85
N MET A 97 -2.31 -10.83 11.04
CA MET A 97 -3.12 -9.67 11.43
C MET A 97 -4.00 -10.00 12.66
N HIS A 98 -4.63 -11.18 12.66
CA HIS A 98 -5.41 -11.65 13.82
C HIS A 98 -4.54 -11.87 15.05
N ALA A 99 -3.38 -12.51 14.90
CA ALA A 99 -2.46 -12.81 16.01
C ALA A 99 -1.86 -11.56 16.65
N THR A 100 -1.70 -10.48 15.87
CA THR A 100 -1.17 -9.19 16.36
C THR A 100 -2.24 -8.21 16.79
N GLY A 101 -3.53 -8.53 16.59
CA GLY A 101 -4.62 -7.59 16.86
C GLY A 101 -4.56 -6.35 15.97
N ASP A 102 -4.27 -6.55 14.67
CA ASP A 102 -4.09 -5.46 13.73
C ASP A 102 -5.33 -4.56 13.68
N PRO A 103 -5.20 -3.23 13.89
CA PRO A 103 -6.32 -2.30 13.92
C PRO A 103 -7.15 -2.28 12.62
N LEU A 104 -6.56 -2.60 11.46
CA LEU A 104 -7.29 -2.67 10.20
C LEU A 104 -8.36 -3.77 10.16
N LEU A 105 -8.34 -4.72 11.09
CA LEU A 105 -9.42 -5.70 11.25
C LEU A 105 -10.72 -5.08 11.79
N ALA A 106 -10.60 -3.95 12.49
CA ALA A 106 -11.73 -3.20 13.06
C ALA A 106 -12.12 -1.98 12.19
N GLY A 107 -11.29 -1.60 11.23
CA GLY A 107 -11.51 -0.43 10.37
C GLY A 107 -10.26 0.41 10.17
N ARG A 108 -10.43 1.72 10.03
CA ARG A 108 -9.32 2.66 9.86
C ARG A 108 -8.38 2.63 11.07
N VAL A 109 -7.08 2.71 10.82
CA VAL A 109 -6.09 2.84 11.91
C VAL A 109 -6.29 4.18 12.62
N PRO A 110 -6.56 4.17 13.94
CA PRO A 110 -6.79 5.41 14.68
C PRO A 110 -5.50 6.24 14.75
N ALA A 111 -5.64 7.55 14.60
CA ALA A 111 -4.56 8.50 14.82
C ALA A 111 -4.61 9.05 16.25
N PRO A 112 -3.47 9.46 16.83
CA PRO A 112 -3.47 10.17 18.12
C PRO A 112 -4.28 11.46 18.04
N PRO A 113 -4.90 11.92 19.17
CA PRO A 113 -5.57 13.21 19.21
C PRO A 113 -4.65 14.36 18.75
N GLY A 114 -5.14 15.20 17.85
CA GLY A 114 -4.38 16.33 17.31
C GLY A 114 -3.33 15.95 16.24
N ALA A 115 -3.32 14.71 15.77
CA ALA A 115 -2.45 14.30 14.69
C ALA A 115 -2.78 15.05 13.39
N VAL A 116 -1.75 15.39 12.64
CA VAL A 116 -1.84 15.98 11.31
C VAL A 116 -1.12 15.09 10.31
N ALA A 117 -1.58 15.07 9.07
CA ALA A 117 -0.96 14.36 7.95
C ALA A 117 -1.23 15.13 6.66
N ASN A 118 -0.50 14.84 5.60
CA ASN A 118 -0.87 15.38 4.29
C ASN A 118 -2.22 14.82 3.83
N ASP A 119 -2.93 15.63 3.06
CA ASP A 119 -4.13 15.16 2.36
C ASP A 119 -3.73 14.05 1.38
N PRO A 120 -4.31 12.84 1.47
CA PRO A 120 -3.98 11.78 0.52
C PRO A 120 -4.35 12.11 -0.95
N ASP A 121 -5.17 13.13 -1.19
CA ASP A 121 -5.49 13.67 -2.53
C ASP A 121 -4.54 14.79 -2.97
N GLY A 122 -3.61 15.20 -2.11
CA GLY A 122 -2.57 16.18 -2.43
C GLY A 122 -1.54 15.66 -3.44
N LEU A 123 -0.65 16.56 -3.87
CA LEU A 123 0.39 16.25 -4.85
C LEU A 123 1.77 16.10 -4.21
N SER A 124 2.05 16.83 -3.12
CA SER A 124 3.39 16.97 -2.57
C SER A 124 3.42 16.75 -1.05
N PRO A 125 4.46 16.09 -0.52
CA PRO A 125 4.66 16.01 0.93
C PRO A 125 4.97 17.38 1.59
N ARG A 126 5.21 18.42 0.77
CA ARG A 126 5.49 19.79 1.24
C ARG A 126 4.23 20.63 1.38
N GLU A 127 3.08 20.11 0.99
CA GLU A 127 1.80 20.77 1.23
C GLU A 127 1.50 20.86 2.73
N GLU A 128 0.73 21.88 3.12
CA GLU A 128 0.35 22.08 4.52
C GLU A 128 -0.44 20.86 5.02
N PRO A 129 0.00 20.24 6.13
CA PRO A 129 -0.71 19.06 6.64
C PRO A 129 -2.06 19.47 7.24
N VAL A 130 -3.03 18.59 7.12
CA VAL A 130 -4.39 18.77 7.63
C VAL A 130 -4.65 17.89 8.86
N PRO A 131 -5.59 18.27 9.75
CA PRO A 131 -5.97 17.41 10.86
C PRO A 131 -6.48 16.05 10.38
N VAL A 132 -6.00 14.97 11.00
CA VAL A 132 -6.52 13.63 10.71
C VAL A 132 -7.90 13.49 11.32
N VAL A 133 -8.90 13.31 10.45
CA VAL A 133 -10.28 13.04 10.87
C VAL A 133 -10.36 11.60 11.37
N GLN A 134 -10.93 11.41 12.55
CA GLN A 134 -11.27 10.10 13.11
C GLN A 134 -12.75 9.84 12.78
N ASP A 135 -12.99 8.87 11.92
CA ASP A 135 -14.36 8.37 11.66
C ASP A 135 -14.78 7.38 12.74
#